data_29d36d6c03652e4dc32dad7b05a2073a
#
_entry.id   29d36d6c03652e4dc32dad7b05a2073a
#
_cell.length_a   1.000
_cell.length_b   1.000
_cell.length_c   1.000
_cell.angle_alpha   90.00
_cell.angle_beta   90.00
_cell.angle_gamma   90.00
#
_symmetry.space_group_name_H-M   'P 1'
#
loop_
_entity.id
_entity.type
_entity.pdbx_description
1 polymer ?
#
loop_
_entity_poly.entity_id
_entity_poly.type
_entity_poly.pdbx_seq_one_letter_code
_entity_poly.pdbx_strand_id
1 'polypeptide(L)'
;MPNTNDTQPTNERTRAQVTTARTVAEAARKTGEKVQSRIIIVENLADTSLVIDQAGDPNTVVEPSAEALSAAALSPIMQRLAALEATPTPAATVAEQVQASARLNRLADHAGITTRAIGIGWEDTSNAARRNWSEIARAAVTRGYNTIDLAAGRPEWTLFQWPAHPEWVSLEPQENPLRDVIATLRANGIEKIYLTLDMMVSTSLAKFPEWKAISRDGTIRNMPSPAALTRSPIRDMLAGAVAQVAAQFGDIIDGIIITELFWDSGSFSDNDLLLYRSDTGAPDWPRSEDGALQETPEYREWLTTKMADFIAHCRSLTAGVPLVMDVRVNWNQPLAGRPDSGHDYAKLLRVADEIQPWVYYDTGEESKAIALVYALNKQWPGRVRPALGLWSATPASVGKALAGLATAHRVQVTPYSKMGTLLR
;
A
#
# COMPACT_ATOMS: atom_id res chain seq x y z
N MET A 1 -30.13 19.40 35.78
CA MET A 1 -30.64 19.92 34.50
C MET A 1 -29.52 19.81 33.49
N PRO A 2 -29.60 18.92 32.50
CA PRO A 2 -28.58 18.79 31.45
C PRO A 2 -28.90 19.78 30.30
N ASN A 3 -27.89 20.44 29.84
CA ASN A 3 -27.92 21.46 28.77
C ASN A 3 -28.03 20.72 27.40
N THR A 4 -29.20 20.86 26.76
CA THR A 4 -29.47 20.34 25.42
C THR A 4 -29.29 21.48 24.40
N ASN A 5 -28.09 21.69 23.87
CA ASN A 5 -27.92 22.61 22.72
C ASN A 5 -26.59 22.45 21.95
N ASP A 6 -26.27 21.23 21.45
CA ASP A 6 -25.07 21.09 20.61
C ASP A 6 -25.22 20.15 19.40
N THR A 7 -26.43 19.92 18.86
CA THR A 7 -26.64 18.98 17.75
C THR A 7 -27.14 19.63 16.45
N GLN A 8 -27.27 20.95 16.32
CA GLN A 8 -27.79 21.58 15.11
C GLN A 8 -26.81 21.95 13.99
N PRO A 9 -25.51 22.25 14.20
CA PRO A 9 -24.67 22.74 13.08
C PRO A 9 -24.28 21.67 12.07
N THR A 10 -24.24 20.39 12.45
CA THR A 10 -23.76 19.29 11.58
C THR A 10 -24.78 18.92 10.49
N ASN A 11 -26.06 19.00 10.78
CA ASN A 11 -27.11 18.59 9.84
C ASN A 11 -27.36 19.62 8.70
N GLU A 12 -27.20 20.90 8.97
CA GLU A 12 -27.37 21.95 7.94
C GLU A 12 -26.18 21.95 6.95
N ARG A 13 -24.97 21.74 7.43
CA ARG A 13 -23.77 21.63 6.57
C ARG A 13 -23.84 20.43 5.63
N THR A 14 -24.26 19.28 6.11
CA THR A 14 -24.43 18.07 5.29
C THR A 14 -25.50 18.25 4.21
N ARG A 15 -26.61 18.95 4.53
CA ARG A 15 -27.67 19.28 3.56
C ARG A 15 -27.19 20.24 2.46
N ALA A 16 -26.42 21.25 2.80
CA ALA A 16 -25.85 22.16 1.82
C ALA A 16 -24.88 21.47 0.85
N GLN A 17 -24.06 20.53 1.34
CA GLN A 17 -23.12 19.77 0.55
C GLN A 17 -23.83 18.82 -0.46
N VAL A 18 -24.90 18.16 -0.05
CA VAL A 18 -25.70 17.29 -0.93
C VAL A 18 -26.38 18.12 -2.04
N THR A 19 -26.84 19.31 -1.74
CA THR A 19 -27.47 20.21 -2.73
C THR A 19 -26.46 20.69 -3.77
N THR A 20 -25.24 21.02 -3.39
CA THR A 20 -24.18 21.44 -4.32
C THR A 20 -23.79 20.30 -5.27
N ALA A 21 -23.66 19.08 -4.77
CA ALA A 21 -23.37 17.90 -5.59
C ALA A 21 -24.49 17.61 -6.62
N ARG A 22 -25.73 17.83 -6.25
CA ARG A 22 -26.88 17.67 -7.14
C ARG A 22 -26.91 18.70 -8.28
N THR A 23 -26.58 19.95 -8.01
CA THR A 23 -26.51 21.02 -9.01
C THR A 23 -25.39 20.76 -10.03
N VAL A 24 -24.24 20.26 -9.60
CA VAL A 24 -23.13 19.88 -10.49
C VAL A 24 -23.52 18.69 -11.38
N ALA A 25 -24.19 17.68 -10.84
CA ALA A 25 -24.67 16.54 -11.60
C ALA A 25 -25.76 16.92 -12.64
N GLU A 26 -26.62 17.90 -12.34
CA GLU A 26 -27.61 18.44 -13.31
C GLU A 26 -26.97 19.28 -14.40
N ALA A 27 -25.95 20.07 -14.07
CA ALA A 27 -25.20 20.84 -15.06
C ALA A 27 -24.48 19.92 -16.06
N ALA A 28 -23.84 18.86 -15.58
CA ALA A 28 -23.20 17.84 -16.43
C ALA A 28 -24.16 17.13 -17.37
N ARG A 29 -25.43 16.86 -16.93
CA ARG A 29 -26.46 16.30 -17.80
C ARG A 29 -26.94 17.24 -18.91
N LYS A 30 -26.94 18.55 -18.68
CA LYS A 30 -27.35 19.56 -19.68
C LYS A 30 -26.31 19.72 -20.79
N THR A 31 -25.06 19.37 -20.56
CA THR A 31 -23.98 19.42 -21.55
C THR A 31 -23.87 18.18 -22.44
N GLY A 32 -24.75 17.18 -22.26
CA GLY A 32 -24.81 16.00 -23.12
C GLY A 32 -23.74 14.93 -22.87
N GLU A 33 -22.91 15.10 -21.84
CA GLU A 33 -21.98 14.08 -21.37
C GLU A 33 -22.74 12.90 -20.75
N LYS A 34 -22.51 11.69 -21.27
CA LYS A 34 -23.00 10.45 -20.67
C LYS A 34 -22.21 10.17 -19.40
N VAL A 35 -22.70 10.66 -18.27
CA VAL A 35 -22.17 10.28 -16.96
C VAL A 35 -22.65 8.85 -16.67
N GLN A 36 -21.78 7.87 -16.82
CA GLN A 36 -22.08 6.46 -16.52
C GLN A 36 -22.16 6.16 -15.01
N SER A 37 -21.80 7.12 -14.16
CA SER A 37 -21.84 6.98 -12.69
C SER A 37 -22.18 8.31 -12.05
N ARG A 38 -22.94 8.30 -10.96
CA ARG A 38 -23.18 9.50 -10.15
C ARG A 38 -21.95 9.79 -9.31
N ILE A 39 -21.31 10.92 -9.58
CA ILE A 39 -20.19 11.42 -8.78
C ILE A 39 -20.75 12.36 -7.75
N ILE A 40 -20.63 12.03 -6.46
CA ILE A 40 -20.96 12.92 -5.35
C ILE A 40 -19.66 13.46 -4.77
N ILE A 41 -19.47 14.77 -4.83
CA ILE A 41 -18.33 15.44 -4.19
C ILE A 41 -18.77 15.79 -2.78
N VAL A 42 -18.17 15.18 -1.78
CA VAL A 42 -18.35 15.53 -0.36
C VAL A 42 -17.09 16.27 0.09
N GLU A 43 -17.22 17.56 0.35
CA GLU A 43 -16.16 18.31 1.02
C GLU A 43 -16.21 18.03 2.52
N ASN A 44 -15.20 17.36 3.05
CA ASN A 44 -14.93 17.39 4.48
C ASN A 44 -13.92 18.52 4.74
N LEU A 45 -14.04 19.21 5.84
CA LEU A 45 -13.28 20.45 6.17
C LEU A 45 -11.74 20.30 6.15
N ALA A 46 -11.22 19.13 5.88
CA ALA A 46 -9.80 18.84 5.73
C ALA A 46 -9.42 18.10 4.44
N ASP A 47 -10.38 17.51 3.69
CA ASP A 47 -10.04 16.71 2.51
C ASP A 47 -11.22 16.65 1.53
N THR A 48 -10.97 16.88 0.25
CA THR A 48 -11.98 16.71 -0.82
C THR A 48 -11.95 15.25 -1.26
N SER A 49 -12.90 14.46 -0.81
CA SER A 49 -13.04 13.06 -1.26
C SER A 49 -14.16 12.91 -2.28
N LEU A 50 -13.88 12.14 -3.32
CA LEU A 50 -14.86 11.74 -4.32
C LEU A 50 -15.55 10.45 -3.82
N VAL A 51 -16.84 10.51 -3.54
CA VAL A 51 -17.64 9.33 -3.18
C VAL A 51 -18.50 8.96 -4.38
N ILE A 52 -18.37 7.72 -4.84
CA ILE A 52 -19.23 7.14 -5.87
C ILE A 52 -20.36 6.39 -5.16
N ASP A 53 -21.59 6.89 -5.25
CA ASP A 53 -22.76 6.21 -4.68
C ASP A 53 -23.35 5.21 -5.70
N GLN A 54 -23.48 3.97 -5.28
CA GLN A 54 -24.17 2.93 -6.02
C GLN A 54 -25.63 2.85 -5.55
N ALA A 55 -26.49 3.60 -6.22
CA ALA A 55 -27.93 3.43 -6.20
C ALA A 55 -28.65 3.65 -4.85
N GLY A 56 -29.01 4.88 -4.57
CA GLY A 56 -30.12 5.23 -3.65
C GLY A 56 -31.35 5.70 -4.43
N ASP A 57 -32.54 5.39 -3.94
CA ASP A 57 -33.83 5.79 -4.48
C ASP A 57 -33.90 7.31 -4.63
N PRO A 58 -34.20 7.87 -5.83
CA PRO A 58 -34.22 9.30 -6.07
C PRO A 58 -35.36 10.06 -5.39
N ASN A 59 -36.29 9.39 -4.70
CA ASN A 59 -37.55 9.99 -4.20
C ASN A 59 -37.52 10.38 -2.72
N THR A 60 -36.42 10.21 -1.98
CA THR A 60 -36.37 10.47 -0.51
C THR A 60 -35.65 11.74 -0.07
N VAL A 61 -35.37 12.70 -0.93
CA VAL A 61 -34.71 13.96 -0.54
C VAL A 61 -35.65 15.15 -0.64
N VAL A 62 -36.00 15.70 0.52
CA VAL A 62 -36.76 16.98 0.64
C VAL A 62 -35.83 18.13 0.21
N GLU A 63 -36.26 18.93 -0.78
CA GLU A 63 -35.50 20.04 -1.33
C GLU A 63 -35.41 21.23 -0.35
N PRO A 64 -34.21 21.79 -0.10
CA PRO A 64 -34.10 23.11 0.47
C PRO A 64 -34.30 24.20 -0.62
N SER A 65 -34.94 25.32 -0.26
CA SER A 65 -35.26 26.40 -1.15
C SER A 65 -34.03 27.05 -1.82
N ALA A 66 -34.21 27.48 -3.07
CA ALA A 66 -33.14 27.94 -3.98
C ALA A 66 -32.43 29.25 -3.56
N GLU A 67 -32.83 29.88 -2.46
CA GLU A 67 -32.32 31.20 -2.04
C GLU A 67 -31.05 31.18 -1.17
N ALA A 68 -30.54 30.01 -0.77
CA ALA A 68 -29.42 29.89 0.21
C ALA A 68 -28.01 29.75 -0.40
N LEU A 69 -27.86 29.70 -1.71
CA LEU A 69 -26.54 29.56 -2.34
C LEU A 69 -26.13 30.88 -2.98
N SER A 70 -25.34 31.70 -2.27
CA SER A 70 -24.74 32.91 -2.84
C SER A 70 -23.72 32.55 -3.93
N ALA A 71 -23.72 33.28 -5.04
CA ALA A 71 -22.77 33.13 -6.14
C ALA A 71 -21.29 33.16 -5.69
N ALA A 72 -21.01 33.72 -4.52
CA ALA A 72 -19.70 33.76 -3.89
C ALA A 72 -19.19 32.41 -3.37
N ALA A 73 -20.10 31.46 -3.03
CA ALA A 73 -19.70 30.14 -2.58
C ALA A 73 -19.37 29.20 -3.73
N LEU A 74 -19.89 29.42 -4.94
CA LEU A 74 -19.64 28.64 -6.14
C LEU A 74 -18.36 29.09 -6.88
N SER A 75 -17.93 30.34 -6.69
CA SER A 75 -16.77 30.89 -7.39
C SER A 75 -15.45 30.14 -7.15
N PRO A 76 -15.10 29.74 -5.92
CA PRO A 76 -13.86 28.97 -5.69
C PRO A 76 -13.91 27.55 -6.28
N ILE A 77 -15.08 26.91 -6.28
CA ILE A 77 -15.27 25.56 -6.84
C ILE A 77 -15.21 25.62 -8.37
N MET A 78 -15.86 26.59 -8.98
CA MET A 78 -15.83 26.80 -10.41
C MET A 78 -14.45 27.25 -10.90
N GLN A 79 -13.71 28.05 -10.14
CA GLN A 79 -12.33 28.40 -10.45
C GLN A 79 -11.40 27.20 -10.33
N ARG A 80 -11.61 26.31 -9.38
CA ARG A 80 -10.84 25.04 -9.26
C ARG A 80 -11.17 24.07 -10.36
N LEU A 81 -12.44 23.93 -10.74
CA LEU A 81 -12.85 23.10 -11.90
C LEU A 81 -12.28 23.68 -13.20
N ALA A 82 -12.34 24.99 -13.42
CA ALA A 82 -11.73 25.64 -14.57
C ALA A 82 -10.19 25.53 -14.56
N ALA A 83 -9.55 25.53 -13.40
CA ALA A 83 -8.11 25.28 -13.27
C ALA A 83 -7.74 23.81 -13.52
N LEU A 84 -8.59 22.85 -13.18
CA LEU A 84 -8.44 21.43 -13.50
C LEU A 84 -8.68 21.16 -14.99
N GLU A 85 -9.60 21.90 -15.63
CA GLU A 85 -9.84 21.84 -17.08
C GLU A 85 -8.78 22.59 -17.89
N ALA A 86 -8.20 23.68 -17.33
CA ALA A 86 -7.17 24.49 -17.98
C ALA A 86 -5.76 23.91 -17.84
N THR A 87 -5.52 22.97 -16.89
CA THR A 87 -4.30 22.18 -16.87
C THR A 87 -4.50 21.07 -17.90
N PRO A 88 -3.82 21.08 -19.06
CA PRO A 88 -3.89 19.95 -19.95
C PRO A 88 -3.24 18.78 -19.20
N THR A 89 -4.07 17.93 -18.60
CA THR A 89 -3.65 16.57 -18.30
C THR A 89 -3.17 16.02 -19.62
N PRO A 90 -1.89 15.67 -19.78
CA PRO A 90 -1.44 15.08 -21.03
C PRO A 90 -2.41 13.93 -21.30
N ALA A 91 -3.09 13.97 -22.45
CA ALA A 91 -4.08 12.97 -22.79
C ALA A 91 -3.41 11.62 -22.59
N ALA A 92 -3.92 10.85 -21.63
CA ALA A 92 -3.34 9.56 -21.29
C ALA A 92 -3.23 8.80 -22.61
N THR A 93 -2.05 8.33 -22.93
CA THR A 93 -1.83 7.59 -24.16
C THR A 93 -2.78 6.41 -24.20
N VAL A 94 -3.16 5.93 -25.37
CA VAL A 94 -4.00 4.72 -25.50
C VAL A 94 -3.41 3.57 -24.67
N ALA A 95 -2.09 3.48 -24.56
CA ALA A 95 -1.40 2.50 -23.72
C ALA A 95 -1.69 2.71 -22.23
N GLU A 96 -1.68 3.95 -21.71
CA GLU A 96 -2.01 4.26 -20.31
C GLU A 96 -3.49 4.00 -20.00
N GLN A 97 -4.37 4.30 -20.94
CA GLN A 97 -5.81 4.00 -20.80
C GLN A 97 -6.09 2.49 -20.79
N VAL A 98 -5.42 1.73 -21.65
CA VAL A 98 -5.47 0.26 -21.68
C VAL A 98 -4.90 -0.33 -20.39
N GLN A 99 -3.78 0.21 -19.88
CA GLN A 99 -3.20 -0.20 -18.61
C GLN A 99 -4.12 0.12 -17.44
N ALA A 100 -4.73 1.30 -17.38
CA ALA A 100 -5.69 1.68 -16.36
C ALA A 100 -6.93 0.79 -16.37
N SER A 101 -7.48 0.50 -17.56
CA SER A 101 -8.61 -0.42 -17.73
C SER A 101 -8.26 -1.85 -17.32
N ALA A 102 -7.09 -2.35 -17.73
CA ALA A 102 -6.60 -3.67 -17.33
C ALA A 102 -6.33 -3.76 -15.82
N ARG A 103 -5.91 -2.65 -15.18
CA ARG A 103 -5.77 -2.54 -13.72
C ARG A 103 -7.12 -2.62 -13.02
N LEU A 104 -8.12 -1.84 -13.48
CA LEU A 104 -9.46 -1.85 -12.91
C LEU A 104 -10.13 -3.23 -13.04
N ASN A 105 -9.98 -3.89 -14.17
CA ASN A 105 -10.50 -5.24 -14.38
C ASN A 105 -9.82 -6.24 -13.43
N ARG A 106 -8.48 -6.19 -13.27
CA ARG A 106 -7.78 -7.05 -12.31
C ARG A 106 -8.22 -6.79 -10.86
N LEU A 107 -8.45 -5.54 -10.46
CA LEU A 107 -8.96 -5.20 -9.13
C LEU A 107 -10.40 -5.70 -8.94
N ALA A 108 -11.25 -5.65 -9.98
CA ALA A 108 -12.60 -6.17 -9.96
C ALA A 108 -12.62 -7.72 -9.88
N ASP A 109 -11.75 -8.39 -10.64
CA ASP A 109 -11.58 -9.85 -10.58
C ASP A 109 -11.12 -10.34 -9.20
N HIS A 110 -10.44 -9.48 -8.44
CA HIS A 110 -9.97 -9.81 -7.09
C HIS A 110 -11.04 -9.60 -5.99
N ALA A 111 -12.09 -8.84 -6.25
CA ALA A 111 -13.07 -8.43 -5.24
C ALA A 111 -13.99 -9.56 -4.72
N GLY A 112 -13.96 -10.75 -5.31
CA GLY A 112 -14.79 -11.89 -4.91
C GLY A 112 -14.03 -13.18 -4.63
N ILE A 113 -12.69 -13.20 -4.80
CA ILE A 113 -11.91 -14.43 -4.71
C ILE A 113 -11.27 -14.56 -3.34
N THR A 114 -11.60 -15.60 -2.60
CA THR A 114 -10.87 -15.98 -1.38
C THR A 114 -9.48 -16.47 -1.78
N THR A 115 -8.44 -15.67 -1.51
CA THR A 115 -7.05 -16.09 -1.72
C THR A 115 -6.38 -16.38 -0.39
N ARG A 116 -5.79 -17.58 -0.29
CA ARG A 116 -4.89 -17.94 0.80
C ARG A 116 -3.49 -18.05 0.25
N ALA A 117 -2.60 -17.22 0.76
CA ALA A 117 -1.22 -17.14 0.31
C ALA A 117 -0.25 -17.74 1.33
N ILE A 118 0.85 -18.27 0.83
CA ILE A 118 2.01 -18.69 1.62
C ILE A 118 3.16 -17.76 1.30
N GLY A 119 3.76 -17.14 2.33
CA GLY A 119 5.01 -16.39 2.22
C GLY A 119 6.22 -17.30 2.32
N ILE A 120 7.01 -17.40 1.24
CA ILE A 120 8.25 -18.18 1.16
C ILE A 120 9.42 -17.21 1.20
N GLY A 121 10.20 -17.28 2.27
CA GLY A 121 11.32 -16.40 2.52
C GLY A 121 12.54 -16.68 1.62
N TRP A 122 13.50 -15.78 1.67
CA TRP A 122 14.73 -15.87 0.88
C TRP A 122 15.60 -17.09 1.22
N GLU A 123 15.58 -17.55 2.47
CA GLU A 123 16.29 -18.75 2.93
C GLU A 123 15.80 -20.03 2.27
N ASP A 124 14.54 -20.06 1.84
CA ASP A 124 13.98 -21.16 1.08
C ASP A 124 14.23 -21.00 -0.42
N THR A 125 14.09 -19.79 -0.96
CA THR A 125 14.31 -19.52 -2.39
C THR A 125 15.78 -19.56 -2.79
N SER A 126 16.70 -19.13 -1.94
CA SER A 126 18.15 -19.22 -2.18
C SER A 126 18.66 -20.66 -2.30
N ASN A 127 17.90 -21.62 -1.78
CA ASN A 127 18.16 -23.05 -1.92
C ASN A 127 17.18 -23.70 -2.91
N ALA A 128 16.77 -22.99 -3.94
CA ALA A 128 15.74 -23.41 -4.89
C ALA A 128 15.98 -24.83 -5.45
N ALA A 129 17.21 -25.18 -5.82
CA ALA A 129 17.59 -26.49 -6.33
C ALA A 129 17.44 -27.63 -5.31
N ARG A 130 17.36 -27.32 -4.01
CA ARG A 130 17.21 -28.31 -2.93
C ARG A 130 15.77 -28.50 -2.47
N ARG A 131 14.82 -27.72 -3.02
CA ARG A 131 13.41 -27.77 -2.65
C ARG A 131 12.60 -28.56 -3.67
N ASN A 132 11.70 -29.39 -3.17
CA ASN A 132 10.71 -30.03 -4.02
C ASN A 132 9.51 -29.10 -4.21
N TRP A 133 9.63 -28.18 -5.16
CA TRP A 133 8.61 -27.17 -5.44
C TRP A 133 7.26 -27.78 -5.85
N SER A 134 7.27 -28.91 -6.53
CA SER A 134 6.05 -29.65 -6.88
C SER A 134 5.32 -30.18 -5.64
N GLU A 135 6.06 -30.65 -4.65
CA GLU A 135 5.48 -31.11 -3.38
C GLU A 135 4.93 -29.93 -2.56
N ILE A 136 5.69 -28.82 -2.48
CA ILE A 136 5.26 -27.60 -1.81
C ILE A 136 3.96 -27.09 -2.41
N ALA A 137 3.86 -27.01 -3.74
CA ALA A 137 2.67 -26.57 -4.43
C ALA A 137 1.47 -27.48 -4.17
N ARG A 138 1.65 -28.79 -4.31
CA ARG A 138 0.58 -29.78 -4.05
C ARG A 138 0.10 -29.74 -2.60
N ALA A 139 1.00 -29.67 -1.63
CA ALA A 139 0.64 -29.52 -0.23
C ALA A 139 -0.15 -28.23 0.02
N ALA A 140 0.29 -27.12 -0.56
CA ALA A 140 -0.41 -25.83 -0.48
C ALA A 140 -1.83 -25.94 -1.05
N VAL A 141 -1.99 -26.41 -2.28
CA VAL A 141 -3.28 -26.55 -2.98
C VAL A 141 -4.23 -27.47 -2.22
N THR A 142 -3.73 -28.62 -1.73
CA THR A 142 -4.53 -29.58 -0.93
C THR A 142 -5.11 -28.93 0.34
N ARG A 143 -4.44 -27.93 0.88
CA ARG A 143 -4.87 -27.17 2.08
C ARG A 143 -5.60 -25.87 1.76
N GLY A 144 -5.96 -25.65 0.50
CA GLY A 144 -6.72 -24.51 0.03
C GLY A 144 -5.91 -23.23 -0.11
N TYR A 145 -4.57 -23.32 -0.17
CA TYR A 145 -3.72 -22.19 -0.56
C TYR A 145 -3.59 -22.18 -2.08
N ASN A 146 -3.89 -21.07 -2.70
CA ASN A 146 -3.83 -20.89 -4.16
C ASN A 146 -2.81 -19.83 -4.59
N THR A 147 -2.13 -19.21 -3.64
CA THR A 147 -1.21 -18.10 -3.89
C THR A 147 0.12 -18.37 -3.19
N ILE A 148 1.21 -18.02 -3.85
CA ILE A 148 2.57 -18.05 -3.29
C ILE A 148 3.18 -16.65 -3.42
N ASP A 149 3.70 -16.13 -2.31
CA ASP A 149 4.56 -14.96 -2.27
C ASP A 149 6.00 -15.45 -2.12
N LEU A 150 6.77 -15.32 -3.19
CA LEU A 150 8.10 -15.90 -3.33
C LEU A 150 9.16 -14.81 -3.22
N ALA A 151 10.10 -14.92 -2.29
CA ALA A 151 11.20 -13.98 -2.18
C ALA A 151 12.10 -14.02 -3.42
N ALA A 152 12.26 -12.87 -4.08
CA ALA A 152 13.16 -12.67 -5.21
C ALA A 152 14.56 -12.18 -4.80
N GLY A 153 14.75 -11.90 -3.51
CA GLY A 153 15.98 -11.37 -2.94
C GLY A 153 15.82 -9.94 -2.46
N ARG A 154 16.94 -9.26 -2.37
CA ARG A 154 17.06 -7.82 -2.04
C ARG A 154 17.96 -7.13 -3.07
N PRO A 155 17.94 -5.81 -3.22
CA PRO A 155 18.76 -5.16 -4.24
C PRO A 155 20.27 -5.45 -4.18
N GLU A 156 20.78 -5.76 -3.00
CA GLU A 156 22.21 -6.14 -2.81
C GLU A 156 22.47 -7.65 -2.95
N TRP A 157 21.45 -8.44 -3.18
CA TRP A 157 21.54 -9.88 -3.32
C TRP A 157 20.30 -10.42 -4.01
N THR A 158 20.33 -10.51 -5.35
CA THR A 158 19.19 -10.88 -6.17
C THR A 158 19.23 -12.32 -6.61
N LEU A 159 18.05 -12.94 -6.71
CA LEU A 159 17.83 -14.24 -7.35
C LEU A 159 17.38 -14.11 -8.81
N PHE A 160 17.64 -12.95 -9.41
CA PHE A 160 17.38 -12.64 -10.81
C PHE A 160 18.60 -11.93 -11.41
N GLN A 161 18.74 -12.03 -12.73
CA GLN A 161 19.82 -11.36 -13.44
C GLN A 161 19.62 -9.84 -13.46
N TRP A 162 20.65 -9.08 -13.14
CA TRP A 162 20.63 -7.62 -13.15
C TRP A 162 21.84 -7.05 -13.87
N PRO A 163 21.77 -6.88 -15.20
CA PRO A 163 22.93 -6.48 -16.02
C PRO A 163 23.59 -5.18 -15.62
N ALA A 164 22.83 -4.21 -15.05
CA ALA A 164 23.37 -2.95 -14.55
C ALA A 164 24.13 -3.10 -13.22
N HIS A 165 23.88 -4.17 -12.49
CA HIS A 165 24.46 -4.44 -11.16
C HIS A 165 24.84 -5.93 -11.02
N PRO A 166 25.76 -6.43 -11.85
CA PRO A 166 26.15 -7.84 -11.80
C PRO A 166 26.78 -8.23 -10.46
N GLU A 167 27.35 -7.29 -9.73
CA GLU A 167 27.94 -7.48 -8.41
C GLU A 167 26.94 -7.85 -7.32
N TRP A 168 25.64 -7.65 -7.57
CA TRP A 168 24.56 -7.97 -6.63
C TRP A 168 23.78 -9.21 -7.03
N VAL A 169 24.09 -9.79 -8.16
CA VAL A 169 23.47 -11.05 -8.61
C VAL A 169 24.12 -12.24 -7.92
N SER A 170 23.34 -13.03 -7.22
CA SER A 170 23.82 -14.23 -6.51
C SER A 170 23.76 -15.51 -7.37
N LEU A 171 23.59 -15.36 -8.68
CA LEU A 171 23.40 -16.43 -9.64
C LEU A 171 24.50 -16.43 -10.68
N GLU A 172 24.78 -17.60 -11.24
CA GLU A 172 25.58 -17.68 -12.47
C GLU A 172 24.83 -17.02 -13.65
N PRO A 173 25.54 -16.50 -14.68
CA PRO A 173 24.93 -15.71 -15.75
C PRO A 173 23.81 -16.39 -16.55
N GLN A 174 23.79 -17.73 -16.56
CA GLN A 174 22.78 -18.51 -17.29
C GLN A 174 21.60 -18.98 -16.41
N GLU A 175 21.70 -18.80 -15.09
CA GLU A 175 20.68 -19.30 -14.17
C GLU A 175 19.49 -18.36 -14.05
N ASN A 176 18.29 -18.91 -14.03
CA ASN A 176 17.06 -18.20 -13.72
C ASN A 176 16.14 -19.08 -12.85
N PRO A 177 16.55 -19.37 -11.61
CA PRO A 177 15.82 -20.31 -10.75
C PRO A 177 14.40 -19.84 -10.43
N LEU A 178 14.15 -18.53 -10.38
CA LEU A 178 12.81 -18.02 -10.11
C LEU A 178 11.83 -18.38 -11.23
N ARG A 179 12.24 -18.29 -12.50
CA ARG A 179 11.39 -18.66 -13.64
C ARG A 179 11.02 -20.15 -13.60
N ASP A 180 11.97 -21.01 -13.28
CA ASP A 180 11.76 -22.45 -13.16
C ASP A 180 10.85 -22.81 -11.97
N VAL A 181 11.05 -22.15 -10.83
CA VAL A 181 10.18 -22.27 -9.65
C VAL A 181 8.76 -21.81 -9.97
N ILE A 182 8.58 -20.65 -10.59
CA ILE A 182 7.28 -20.11 -11.00
C ILE A 182 6.56 -21.11 -11.92
N ALA A 183 7.25 -21.62 -12.94
CA ALA A 183 6.69 -22.60 -13.88
C ALA A 183 6.25 -23.88 -13.15
N THR A 184 7.07 -24.37 -12.22
CA THR A 184 6.77 -25.57 -11.42
C THR A 184 5.56 -25.34 -10.50
N LEU A 185 5.47 -24.19 -9.83
CA LEU A 185 4.35 -23.85 -8.96
C LEU A 185 3.05 -23.79 -9.76
N ARG A 186 3.06 -23.12 -10.92
CA ARG A 186 1.90 -23.05 -11.84
C ARG A 186 1.47 -24.42 -12.32
N ALA A 187 2.41 -25.26 -12.77
CA ALA A 187 2.12 -26.62 -13.25
C ALA A 187 1.49 -27.53 -12.16
N ASN A 188 1.67 -27.19 -10.88
CA ASN A 188 1.10 -27.94 -9.74
C ASN A 188 -0.09 -27.21 -9.07
N GLY A 189 -0.75 -26.28 -9.76
CA GLY A 189 -2.05 -25.72 -9.37
C GLY A 189 -2.00 -24.42 -8.55
N ILE A 190 -0.86 -23.76 -8.41
CA ILE A 190 -0.81 -22.42 -7.83
C ILE A 190 -1.35 -21.41 -8.84
N GLU A 191 -2.41 -20.69 -8.45
CA GLU A 191 -3.12 -19.76 -9.32
C GLU A 191 -2.46 -18.39 -9.38
N LYS A 192 -1.85 -17.93 -8.28
CA LYS A 192 -1.23 -16.60 -8.19
C LYS A 192 0.16 -16.66 -7.58
N ILE A 193 1.07 -15.89 -8.17
CA ILE A 193 2.46 -15.80 -7.70
C ILE A 193 2.87 -14.33 -7.66
N TYR A 194 3.32 -13.90 -6.49
CA TYR A 194 3.90 -12.59 -6.28
C TYR A 194 5.40 -12.75 -6.00
N LEU A 195 6.20 -11.83 -6.50
CA LEU A 195 7.63 -11.76 -6.16
C LEU A 195 7.86 -10.70 -5.09
N THR A 196 8.48 -11.08 -3.99
CA THR A 196 8.77 -10.21 -2.86
C THR A 196 10.21 -9.71 -2.94
N LEU A 197 10.38 -8.39 -2.92
CA LEU A 197 11.66 -7.68 -2.82
C LEU A 197 11.82 -7.11 -1.40
N ASP A 198 12.84 -7.56 -0.71
CA ASP A 198 13.28 -7.02 0.58
C ASP A 198 14.15 -5.78 0.33
N MET A 199 13.70 -4.62 0.82
CA MET A 199 14.34 -3.31 0.57
C MET A 199 15.48 -2.98 1.55
N MET A 200 15.94 -3.95 2.34
CA MET A 200 17.13 -3.77 3.17
C MET A 200 18.41 -3.66 2.30
N VAL A 201 19.14 -2.59 2.50
CA VAL A 201 20.37 -2.26 1.72
C VAL A 201 21.53 -1.91 2.64
N SER A 202 21.77 -2.80 3.59
CA SER A 202 22.73 -2.59 4.67
C SER A 202 24.18 -2.36 4.18
N THR A 203 24.58 -3.05 3.11
CA THR A 203 25.92 -2.93 2.52
C THR A 203 26.11 -1.58 1.85
N SER A 204 25.13 -1.14 1.08
CA SER A 204 25.16 0.19 0.42
C SER A 204 25.07 1.31 1.44
N LEU A 205 24.22 1.17 2.47
CA LEU A 205 24.16 2.13 3.57
C LEU A 205 25.42 2.16 4.45
N ALA A 206 26.21 1.08 4.49
CA ALA A 206 27.52 1.12 5.14
C ALA A 206 28.55 1.94 4.35
N LYS A 207 28.44 1.94 3.01
CA LYS A 207 29.28 2.76 2.12
C LYS A 207 28.86 4.24 2.10
N PHE A 208 27.58 4.51 2.32
CA PHE A 208 26.98 5.83 2.27
C PHE A 208 26.19 6.12 3.56
N PRO A 209 26.88 6.25 4.71
CA PRO A 209 26.23 6.34 6.02
C PRO A 209 25.35 7.60 6.18
N GLU A 210 25.59 8.64 5.40
CA GLU A 210 24.79 9.88 5.36
C GLU A 210 23.35 9.67 4.86
N TRP A 211 23.06 8.52 4.24
CA TRP A 211 21.72 8.14 3.78
C TRP A 211 20.97 7.22 4.76
N LYS A 212 21.56 6.94 5.92
CA LYS A 212 20.88 6.15 6.96
C LYS A 212 19.83 6.98 7.68
N ALA A 213 18.72 6.31 8.02
CA ALA A 213 17.74 6.87 8.93
C ALA A 213 18.34 6.99 10.35
N ILE A 214 17.99 8.07 11.04
CA ILE A 214 18.33 8.30 12.45
C ILE A 214 17.05 8.50 13.23
N SER A 215 16.74 7.58 14.15
CA SER A 215 15.56 7.68 14.97
C SER A 215 15.60 8.89 15.91
N ARG A 216 14.47 9.26 16.47
CA ARG A 216 14.32 10.39 17.40
C ARG A 216 15.28 10.35 18.59
N ASP A 217 15.65 9.17 19.07
CA ASP A 217 16.60 8.96 20.15
C ASP A 217 18.09 9.02 19.71
N GLY A 218 18.36 9.36 18.45
CA GLY A 218 19.70 9.40 17.87
C GLY A 218 20.21 8.05 17.39
N THR A 219 19.43 6.99 17.49
CA THR A 219 19.87 5.65 17.03
C THR A 219 19.95 5.62 15.51
N ILE A 220 21.14 5.29 14.98
CA ILE A 220 21.35 5.09 13.54
C ILE A 220 20.73 3.76 13.12
N ARG A 221 19.84 3.80 12.14
CA ARG A 221 19.13 2.63 11.63
C ARG A 221 19.74 2.13 10.33
N ASN A 222 19.63 0.84 10.09
CA ASN A 222 20.09 0.21 8.85
C ASN A 222 19.01 0.26 7.76
N MET A 223 18.32 1.39 7.69
CA MET A 223 17.24 1.71 6.76
C MET A 223 17.55 2.99 6.01
N PRO A 224 17.17 3.10 4.72
CA PRO A 224 17.34 4.35 3.99
C PRO A 224 16.47 5.46 4.58
N SER A 225 17.02 6.66 4.69
CA SER A 225 16.32 7.83 5.19
C SER A 225 15.29 8.35 4.17
N PRO A 226 14.33 9.22 4.53
CA PRO A 226 13.45 9.92 3.59
C PRO A 226 14.23 10.65 2.48
N ALA A 227 15.33 11.29 2.81
CA ALA A 227 16.20 11.96 1.82
C ALA A 227 16.84 10.96 0.87
N ALA A 228 17.24 9.78 1.38
CA ALA A 228 17.74 8.69 0.54
C ALA A 228 16.69 8.20 -0.45
N LEU A 229 15.44 8.07 -0.04
CA LEU A 229 14.34 7.64 -0.92
C LEU A 229 13.89 8.72 -1.92
N THR A 230 14.25 9.97 -1.69
CA THR A 230 13.86 11.10 -2.56
C THR A 230 14.90 11.35 -3.67
N ARG A 231 16.19 11.35 -3.31
CA ARG A 231 17.27 11.78 -4.22
C ARG A 231 18.62 11.16 -3.83
N SER A 232 18.85 9.93 -4.19
CA SER A 232 20.17 9.31 -3.94
C SER A 232 20.37 8.09 -4.85
N PRO A 233 21.60 7.59 -4.98
CA PRO A 233 21.87 6.32 -5.63
C PRO A 233 21.11 5.14 -4.98
N ILE A 234 20.81 5.26 -3.68
CA ILE A 234 19.99 4.25 -2.95
C ILE A 234 18.58 4.18 -3.53
N ARG A 235 17.93 5.34 -3.77
CA ARG A 235 16.62 5.41 -4.41
C ARG A 235 16.62 4.70 -5.77
N ASP A 236 17.61 5.02 -6.59
CA ASP A 236 17.67 4.50 -7.97
C ASP A 236 17.95 2.99 -7.97
N MET A 237 18.74 2.51 -7.04
CA MET A 237 18.99 1.10 -6.81
C MET A 237 17.70 0.35 -6.39
N LEU A 238 17.00 0.84 -5.36
CA LEU A 238 15.77 0.22 -4.88
C LEU A 238 14.68 0.18 -5.96
N ALA A 239 14.47 1.31 -6.64
CA ALA A 239 13.49 1.42 -7.72
C ALA A 239 13.92 0.60 -8.96
N GLY A 240 15.21 0.55 -9.25
CA GLY A 240 15.79 -0.26 -10.32
C GLY A 240 15.55 -1.75 -10.12
N ALA A 241 15.64 -2.26 -8.88
CA ALA A 241 15.32 -3.66 -8.57
C ALA A 241 13.86 -3.99 -8.89
N VAL A 242 12.91 -3.09 -8.55
CA VAL A 242 11.48 -3.24 -8.89
C VAL A 242 11.29 -3.28 -10.41
N ALA A 243 11.92 -2.34 -11.13
CA ALA A 243 11.87 -2.29 -12.59
C ALA A 243 12.42 -3.59 -13.22
N GLN A 244 13.51 -4.11 -12.68
CA GLN A 244 14.16 -5.32 -13.20
C GLN A 244 13.29 -6.55 -13.00
N VAL A 245 12.65 -6.71 -11.84
CA VAL A 245 11.68 -7.80 -11.58
C VAL A 245 10.49 -7.68 -12.53
N ALA A 246 9.94 -6.48 -12.70
CA ALA A 246 8.83 -6.25 -13.63
C ALA A 246 9.20 -6.60 -15.07
N ALA A 247 10.40 -6.23 -15.53
CA ALA A 247 10.87 -6.50 -16.88
C ALA A 247 11.11 -7.99 -17.15
N GLN A 248 11.63 -8.75 -16.16
CA GLN A 248 11.96 -10.17 -16.34
C GLN A 248 10.78 -11.11 -16.12
N PHE A 249 9.87 -10.76 -15.23
CA PHE A 249 8.83 -11.70 -14.75
C PHE A 249 7.40 -11.16 -14.91
N GLY A 250 7.22 -9.93 -15.37
CA GLY A 250 5.90 -9.29 -15.41
C GLY A 250 4.84 -10.03 -16.22
N ASP A 251 5.27 -10.86 -17.16
CA ASP A 251 4.41 -11.72 -18.00
C ASP A 251 3.94 -13.00 -17.30
N ILE A 252 4.60 -13.43 -16.21
CA ILE A 252 4.34 -14.71 -15.54
C ILE A 252 3.97 -14.59 -14.06
N ILE A 253 3.99 -13.36 -13.49
CA ILE A 253 3.62 -13.09 -12.10
C ILE A 253 2.36 -12.25 -11.99
N ASP A 254 1.72 -12.27 -10.82
CA ASP A 254 0.51 -11.50 -10.53
C ASP A 254 0.80 -10.19 -9.80
N GLY A 255 2.02 -9.98 -9.33
CA GLY A 255 2.44 -8.73 -8.71
C GLY A 255 3.80 -8.78 -8.05
N ILE A 256 4.24 -7.62 -7.59
CA ILE A 256 5.48 -7.40 -6.85
C ILE A 256 5.14 -6.91 -5.47
N ILE A 257 5.76 -7.46 -4.44
CA ILE A 257 5.62 -7.04 -3.05
C ILE A 257 6.92 -6.35 -2.64
N ILE A 258 6.81 -5.13 -2.12
CA ILE A 258 7.89 -4.42 -1.44
C ILE A 258 7.77 -4.69 0.05
N THR A 259 8.82 -5.21 0.68
CA THR A 259 8.89 -5.47 2.12
C THR A 259 10.12 -4.81 2.76
N GLU A 260 10.17 -4.78 4.10
CA GLU A 260 11.28 -4.25 4.90
C GLU A 260 11.65 -2.79 4.57
N LEU A 261 10.65 -1.94 4.29
CA LEU A 261 10.84 -0.51 4.07
C LEU A 261 9.97 0.28 5.05
N PHE A 262 10.57 0.73 6.15
CA PHE A 262 9.88 1.46 7.21
C PHE A 262 10.89 2.20 8.10
N TRP A 263 10.40 3.11 8.94
CA TRP A 263 11.17 3.75 10.00
C TRP A 263 10.60 3.37 11.37
N ASP A 264 11.49 3.26 12.34
CA ASP A 264 11.09 3.14 13.75
C ASP A 264 11.25 4.51 14.42
N SER A 265 10.12 5.13 14.79
CA SER A 265 10.09 6.47 15.40
C SER A 265 10.67 7.56 14.50
N GLY A 266 10.29 7.55 13.23
CA GLY A 266 10.67 8.57 12.26
C GLY A 266 12.12 8.50 11.77
N SER A 267 12.55 9.57 11.10
CA SER A 267 13.95 9.77 10.67
C SER A 267 14.33 11.25 10.77
N PHE A 268 15.43 11.52 11.47
CA PHE A 268 15.90 12.86 11.85
C PHE A 268 17.38 13.09 11.49
N SER A 269 17.83 12.55 10.35
CA SER A 269 19.19 12.77 9.86
C SER A 269 19.38 14.20 9.34
N ASP A 270 20.62 14.63 9.19
CA ASP A 270 20.93 15.97 8.66
C ASP A 270 20.43 16.14 7.22
N ASN A 271 20.54 15.11 6.39
CA ASN A 271 20.00 15.14 5.02
C ASN A 271 18.49 15.22 5.00
N ASP A 272 17.82 14.55 5.95
CA ASP A 272 16.38 14.65 6.12
C ASP A 272 15.97 16.05 6.58
N LEU A 273 16.76 16.71 7.47
CA LEU A 273 16.48 18.08 7.88
C LEU A 273 16.54 19.04 6.69
N LEU A 274 17.56 18.90 5.83
CA LEU A 274 17.66 19.72 4.63
C LEU A 274 16.45 19.53 3.70
N LEU A 275 16.00 18.30 3.54
CA LEU A 275 14.80 17.99 2.75
C LEU A 275 13.54 18.54 3.42
N TYR A 276 13.38 18.33 4.73
CA TYR A 276 12.23 18.80 5.50
C TYR A 276 12.09 20.34 5.42
N ARG A 277 13.20 21.06 5.58
CA ARG A 277 13.24 22.53 5.42
C ARG A 277 12.80 22.97 4.01
N SER A 278 13.31 22.26 3.00
CA SER A 278 12.98 22.56 1.60
C SER A 278 11.49 22.34 1.30
N ASP A 279 10.93 21.29 1.85
CA ASP A 279 9.54 20.88 1.55
C ASP A 279 8.51 21.67 2.36
N THR A 280 8.84 22.04 3.62
CA THR A 280 7.87 22.61 4.56
C THR A 280 8.11 24.10 4.83
N GLY A 281 9.28 24.62 4.54
CA GLY A 281 9.72 25.98 4.94
C GLY A 281 10.04 26.11 6.44
N ALA A 282 9.93 25.03 7.23
CA ALA A 282 10.29 25.06 8.64
C ALA A 282 11.80 25.25 8.83
N PRO A 283 12.27 26.06 9.80
CA PRO A 283 13.69 26.33 9.98
C PRO A 283 14.46 25.19 10.65
N ASP A 284 13.77 24.31 11.38
CA ASP A 284 14.35 23.17 12.11
C ASP A 284 13.28 22.08 12.32
N TRP A 285 13.70 20.94 12.87
CA TRP A 285 12.80 19.89 13.33
C TRP A 285 11.84 20.40 14.40
N PRO A 286 10.59 19.86 14.45
CA PRO A 286 9.70 20.16 15.55
C PRO A 286 10.29 19.66 16.87
N ARG A 287 10.24 20.52 17.91
CA ARG A 287 10.74 20.25 19.24
C ARG A 287 9.71 20.59 20.30
N SER A 288 9.80 19.88 21.44
CA SER A 288 9.09 20.25 22.65
C SER A 288 9.75 21.46 23.36
N GLU A 289 9.08 21.97 24.36
CA GLU A 289 9.60 23.12 25.14
C GLU A 289 10.95 22.82 25.81
N ASP A 290 11.24 21.58 26.15
CA ASP A 290 12.51 21.09 26.67
C ASP A 290 13.57 20.81 25.59
N GLY A 291 13.24 21.07 24.32
CA GLY A 291 14.14 20.92 23.18
C GLY A 291 14.21 19.51 22.57
N ALA A 292 13.46 18.55 23.09
CA ALA A 292 13.46 17.20 22.55
C ALA A 292 12.73 17.16 21.16
N LEU A 293 13.24 16.33 20.24
CA LEU A 293 12.62 16.09 18.94
C LEU A 293 11.20 15.54 19.08
N GLN A 294 10.30 16.05 18.28
CA GLN A 294 8.90 15.61 18.27
C GLN A 294 8.43 15.13 16.91
N GLU A 295 7.56 14.13 16.92
CA GLU A 295 6.79 13.68 15.77
C GLU A 295 5.42 14.38 15.77
N THR A 296 5.38 15.64 15.34
CA THR A 296 4.10 16.36 15.20
C THR A 296 3.25 15.78 14.06
N PRO A 297 1.95 16.09 13.98
CA PRO A 297 1.12 15.70 12.84
C PRO A 297 1.71 16.14 11.50
N GLU A 298 2.27 17.35 11.40
CA GLU A 298 2.89 17.91 10.19
C GLU A 298 4.15 17.14 9.80
N TYR A 299 4.98 16.75 10.78
CA TYR A 299 6.15 15.91 10.54
C TYR A 299 5.74 14.52 10.03
N ARG A 300 4.72 13.90 10.64
CA ARG A 300 4.20 12.60 10.21
C ARG A 300 3.59 12.67 8.81
N GLU A 301 2.90 13.77 8.51
CA GLU A 301 2.36 14.03 7.18
C GLU A 301 3.48 14.10 6.13
N TRP A 302 4.56 14.83 6.41
CA TRP A 302 5.74 14.88 5.56
C TRP A 302 6.38 13.50 5.40
N LEU A 303 6.62 12.79 6.50
CA LEU A 303 7.27 11.47 6.52
C LEU A 303 6.50 10.46 5.67
N THR A 304 5.19 10.37 5.87
CA THR A 304 4.32 9.45 5.11
C THR A 304 4.20 9.84 3.64
N THR A 305 4.31 11.13 3.33
CA THR A 305 4.36 11.62 1.94
C THR A 305 5.64 11.16 1.24
N LYS A 306 6.81 11.24 1.89
CA LYS A 306 8.07 10.75 1.30
C LYS A 306 8.01 9.24 0.99
N MET A 307 7.40 8.45 1.86
CA MET A 307 7.18 7.02 1.61
C MET A 307 6.27 6.82 0.39
N ALA A 308 5.13 7.51 0.35
CA ALA A 308 4.18 7.41 -0.75
C ALA A 308 4.80 7.85 -2.09
N ASP A 309 5.58 8.93 -2.10
CA ASP A 309 6.29 9.42 -3.30
C ASP A 309 7.26 8.36 -3.84
N PHE A 310 8.01 7.69 -2.96
CA PHE A 310 8.91 6.61 -3.36
C PHE A 310 8.14 5.41 -3.92
N ILE A 311 7.05 4.99 -3.27
CA ILE A 311 6.21 3.89 -3.77
C ILE A 311 5.54 4.25 -5.10
N ALA A 312 5.10 5.52 -5.29
CA ALA A 312 4.59 6.02 -6.56
C ALA A 312 5.66 5.91 -7.67
N HIS A 313 6.91 6.26 -7.35
CA HIS A 313 8.03 6.12 -8.27
C HIS A 313 8.26 4.64 -8.63
N CYS A 314 8.35 3.74 -7.65
CA CYS A 314 8.43 2.30 -7.92
C CYS A 314 7.27 1.82 -8.80
N ARG A 315 6.04 2.26 -8.49
CA ARG A 315 4.84 1.90 -9.26
C ARG A 315 4.92 2.31 -10.73
N SER A 316 5.50 3.47 -11.01
CA SER A 316 5.69 3.95 -12.39
C SER A 316 6.63 3.07 -13.22
N LEU A 317 7.49 2.29 -12.57
CA LEU A 317 8.47 1.42 -13.21
C LEU A 317 8.01 -0.04 -13.39
N THR A 318 6.82 -0.41 -12.88
CA THR A 318 6.35 -1.81 -12.92
C THR A 318 5.72 -2.22 -14.26
N ALA A 319 5.67 -1.34 -15.25
CA ALA A 319 5.04 -1.60 -16.56
C ALA A 319 3.62 -2.21 -16.47
N GLY A 320 2.86 -1.82 -15.43
CA GLY A 320 1.50 -2.31 -15.19
C GLY A 320 1.39 -3.56 -14.31
N VAL A 321 2.50 -4.19 -13.92
CA VAL A 321 2.48 -5.26 -12.91
C VAL A 321 2.00 -4.69 -11.57
N PRO A 322 1.02 -5.30 -10.90
CA PRO A 322 0.52 -4.83 -9.60
C PRO A 322 1.62 -4.69 -8.56
N LEU A 323 1.60 -3.60 -7.79
CA LEU A 323 2.53 -3.33 -6.70
C LEU A 323 1.82 -3.41 -5.34
N VAL A 324 2.35 -4.22 -4.46
CA VAL A 324 1.90 -4.41 -3.08
C VAL A 324 2.95 -3.84 -2.15
N MET A 325 2.52 -3.12 -1.11
CA MET A 325 3.42 -2.62 -0.07
C MET A 325 3.15 -3.33 1.24
N ASP A 326 4.17 -3.98 1.81
CA ASP A 326 4.13 -4.49 3.18
C ASP A 326 4.11 -3.33 4.16
N VAL A 327 3.22 -3.39 5.16
CA VAL A 327 3.03 -2.29 6.10
C VAL A 327 2.94 -2.76 7.54
N ARG A 328 3.45 -1.95 8.46
CA ARG A 328 3.32 -2.16 9.89
C ARG A 328 1.90 -1.86 10.35
N VAL A 329 1.42 -2.58 11.36
CA VAL A 329 0.09 -2.38 11.93
C VAL A 329 0.13 -1.53 13.20
N ASN A 330 -0.92 -0.77 13.41
CA ASN A 330 -1.22 -0.10 14.68
C ASN A 330 -2.39 -0.84 15.35
N TRP A 331 -2.09 -1.61 16.38
CA TRP A 331 -3.08 -2.42 17.08
C TRP A 331 -4.16 -1.61 17.81
N ASN A 332 -3.83 -0.37 18.19
CA ASN A 332 -4.75 0.52 18.88
C ASN A 332 -5.64 1.32 17.93
N GLN A 333 -5.13 1.60 16.73
CA GLN A 333 -5.81 2.35 15.67
C GLN A 333 -5.64 1.65 14.32
N PRO A 334 -6.31 0.51 14.09
CA PRO A 334 -6.06 -0.36 12.94
C PRO A 334 -6.12 0.34 11.58
N LEU A 335 -6.96 1.35 11.42
CA LEU A 335 -7.16 2.04 10.14
C LEU A 335 -6.20 3.22 9.91
N ALA A 336 -5.51 3.68 10.95
CA ALA A 336 -4.58 4.80 10.83
C ALA A 336 -3.22 4.40 10.24
N GLY A 337 -2.89 3.10 10.24
CA GLY A 337 -1.55 2.63 9.92
C GLY A 337 -0.52 3.00 11.00
N ARG A 338 0.74 3.11 10.60
CA ARG A 338 1.90 3.48 11.43
C ARG A 338 2.60 4.69 10.81
N PRO A 339 2.05 5.91 10.97
CA PRO A 339 2.66 7.12 10.40
C PRO A 339 4.10 7.38 10.86
N ASP A 340 4.44 6.99 12.10
CA ASP A 340 5.79 7.02 12.63
C ASP A 340 6.77 6.08 11.88
N SER A 341 6.24 5.08 11.19
CA SER A 341 6.98 4.18 10.30
C SER A 341 6.91 4.58 8.82
N GLY A 342 6.27 5.70 8.49
CA GLY A 342 6.00 6.13 7.12
C GLY A 342 4.76 5.50 6.49
N HIS A 343 4.00 4.68 7.23
CA HIS A 343 2.89 3.89 6.71
C HIS A 343 1.53 4.52 7.03
N ASP A 344 1.11 5.46 6.18
CA ASP A 344 -0.28 5.89 6.08
C ASP A 344 -0.98 5.03 5.02
N TYR A 345 -1.94 4.23 5.44
CA TYR A 345 -2.61 3.27 4.55
C TYR A 345 -3.40 3.94 3.43
N ALA A 346 -4.08 5.05 3.74
CA ALA A 346 -4.85 5.77 2.74
C ALA A 346 -3.94 6.40 1.67
N LYS A 347 -2.78 6.95 2.06
CA LYS A 347 -1.77 7.48 1.12
C LYS A 347 -1.15 6.36 0.28
N LEU A 348 -0.72 5.29 0.91
CA LEU A 348 -0.10 4.16 0.21
C LEU A 348 -1.07 3.52 -0.79
N LEU A 349 -2.36 3.39 -0.45
CA LEU A 349 -3.37 2.87 -1.35
C LEU A 349 -3.71 3.80 -2.53
N ARG A 350 -3.29 5.06 -2.53
CA ARG A 350 -3.37 5.91 -3.73
C ARG A 350 -2.30 5.57 -4.77
N VAL A 351 -1.17 5.05 -4.33
CA VAL A 351 0.02 4.84 -5.17
C VAL A 351 0.39 3.37 -5.36
N ALA A 352 0.10 2.49 -4.42
CA ALA A 352 0.19 1.04 -4.55
C ALA A 352 -1.16 0.44 -4.97
N ASP A 353 -1.15 -0.77 -5.54
CA ASP A 353 -2.39 -1.49 -5.87
C ASP A 353 -3.02 -2.10 -4.61
N GLU A 354 -2.20 -2.56 -3.66
CA GLU A 354 -2.61 -3.19 -2.42
C GLU A 354 -1.61 -2.88 -1.30
N ILE A 355 -2.06 -3.05 -0.06
CA ILE A 355 -1.19 -3.11 1.11
C ILE A 355 -1.26 -4.49 1.76
N GLN A 356 -0.14 -4.91 2.37
CA GLN A 356 -0.02 -6.18 3.10
C GLN A 356 0.37 -5.91 4.56
N PRO A 357 -0.62 -5.71 5.46
CA PRO A 357 -0.34 -5.46 6.88
C PRO A 357 0.27 -6.67 7.58
N TRP A 358 1.34 -6.45 8.34
CA TRP A 358 1.98 -7.46 9.17
C TRP A 358 1.17 -7.72 10.45
N VAL A 359 0.25 -8.67 10.39
CA VAL A 359 -0.59 -9.07 11.52
C VAL A 359 0.17 -10.12 12.34
N TYR A 360 1.26 -9.69 12.99
CA TYR A 360 2.09 -10.53 13.84
C TYR A 360 1.64 -10.35 15.28
N TYR A 361 1.08 -11.40 15.86
CA TYR A 361 0.44 -11.41 17.18
C TYR A 361 0.96 -12.59 18.02
N ASP A 362 0.79 -12.51 19.31
CA ASP A 362 1.19 -13.59 20.22
C ASP A 362 0.11 -14.67 20.30
N THR A 363 0.53 -15.93 20.54
CA THR A 363 -0.39 -17.04 20.75
C THR A 363 -1.39 -16.70 21.87
N GLY A 364 -2.70 -16.81 21.59
CA GLY A 364 -3.79 -16.42 22.48
C GLY A 364 -4.47 -15.10 22.10
N GLU A 365 -3.90 -14.33 21.18
CA GLU A 365 -4.47 -13.07 20.69
C GLU A 365 -5.23 -13.21 19.36
N GLU A 366 -5.67 -14.41 18.98
CA GLU A 366 -6.33 -14.71 17.71
C GLU A 366 -7.53 -13.79 17.45
N SER A 367 -8.34 -13.54 18.46
CA SER A 367 -9.52 -12.67 18.34
C SER A 367 -9.15 -11.23 17.97
N LYS A 368 -8.04 -10.71 18.48
CA LYS A 368 -7.52 -9.39 18.18
C LYS A 368 -7.03 -9.32 16.72
N ALA A 369 -6.31 -10.34 16.27
CA ALA A 369 -5.87 -10.46 14.87
C ALA A 369 -7.06 -10.54 13.91
N ILE A 370 -8.07 -11.35 14.22
CA ILE A 370 -9.31 -11.48 13.44
C ILE A 370 -10.03 -10.13 13.35
N ALA A 371 -10.22 -9.44 14.48
CA ALA A 371 -10.90 -8.14 14.50
C ALA A 371 -10.17 -7.09 13.64
N LEU A 372 -8.82 -7.04 13.71
CA LEU A 372 -8.00 -6.16 12.89
C LEU A 372 -8.18 -6.46 11.40
N VAL A 373 -8.10 -7.73 10.99
CA VAL A 373 -8.26 -8.13 9.59
C VAL A 373 -9.64 -7.76 9.05
N TYR A 374 -10.70 -7.97 9.83
CA TYR A 374 -12.05 -7.57 9.42
C TYR A 374 -12.19 -6.06 9.30
N ALA A 375 -11.64 -5.28 10.22
CA ALA A 375 -11.66 -3.81 10.15
C ALA A 375 -10.99 -3.31 8.87
N LEU A 376 -9.81 -3.83 8.55
CA LEU A 376 -9.05 -3.47 7.34
C LEU A 376 -9.80 -3.86 6.05
N ASN A 377 -10.32 -5.08 5.97
CA ASN A 377 -11.06 -5.54 4.78
C ASN A 377 -12.38 -4.78 4.59
N LYS A 378 -13.04 -4.38 5.69
CA LYS A 378 -14.25 -3.54 5.63
C LYS A 378 -13.94 -2.15 5.06
N GLN A 379 -12.81 -1.55 5.47
CA GLN A 379 -12.42 -0.21 5.04
C GLN A 379 -11.93 -0.19 3.60
N TRP A 380 -11.14 -1.19 3.19
CA TRP A 380 -10.54 -1.27 1.86
C TRP A 380 -10.76 -2.64 1.21
N PRO A 381 -12.00 -2.94 0.79
CA PRO A 381 -12.34 -4.25 0.21
C PRO A 381 -11.49 -4.56 -1.01
N GLY A 382 -10.91 -5.77 -1.04
CA GLY A 382 -10.08 -6.23 -2.15
C GLY A 382 -8.70 -5.57 -2.29
N ARG A 383 -8.37 -4.57 -1.44
CA ARG A 383 -7.11 -3.83 -1.51
C ARG A 383 -6.15 -4.12 -0.34
N VAL A 384 -6.57 -4.96 0.58
CA VAL A 384 -5.79 -5.34 1.76
C VAL A 384 -5.59 -6.84 1.78
N ARG A 385 -4.35 -7.26 2.01
CA ARG A 385 -3.94 -8.68 2.06
C ARG A 385 -3.12 -8.94 3.32
N PRO A 386 -3.75 -9.07 4.51
CA PRO A 386 -3.05 -9.22 5.78
C PRO A 386 -2.16 -10.47 5.81
N ALA A 387 -0.95 -10.33 6.36
CA ALA A 387 -0.01 -11.40 6.59
C ALA A 387 -0.02 -11.85 8.07
N LEU A 388 -0.47 -13.08 8.32
CA LEU A 388 -0.39 -13.71 9.63
C LEU A 388 1.02 -14.29 9.84
N GLY A 389 1.73 -13.81 10.86
CA GLY A 389 3.11 -14.20 11.12
C GLY A 389 3.23 -15.36 12.12
N LEU A 390 4.13 -16.28 11.82
CA LEU A 390 4.51 -17.42 12.66
C LEU A 390 5.80 -17.14 13.48
N TRP A 391 6.08 -15.86 13.79
CA TRP A 391 7.24 -15.50 14.63
C TRP A 391 6.93 -15.63 16.12
N SER A 392 5.76 -15.17 16.55
CA SER A 392 5.29 -15.24 17.94
C SER A 392 4.11 -16.19 18.11
N ALA A 393 3.27 -16.35 17.05
CA ALA A 393 2.15 -17.27 17.06
C ALA A 393 2.57 -18.69 16.64
N THR A 394 1.97 -19.70 17.28
CA THR A 394 2.13 -21.10 16.88
C THR A 394 1.29 -21.42 15.64
N PRO A 395 1.63 -22.47 14.85
CA PRO A 395 0.78 -22.94 13.75
C PRO A 395 -0.66 -23.23 14.17
N ALA A 396 -0.89 -23.79 15.39
CA ALA A 396 -2.23 -24.02 15.92
C ALA A 396 -3.00 -22.71 16.16
N SER A 397 -2.34 -21.66 16.68
CA SER A 397 -2.92 -20.33 16.86
C SER A 397 -3.29 -19.71 15.52
N VAL A 398 -2.38 -19.76 14.54
CA VAL A 398 -2.66 -19.24 13.18
C VAL A 398 -3.80 -20.04 12.52
N GLY A 399 -3.87 -21.35 12.71
CA GLY A 399 -4.99 -22.18 12.26
C GLY A 399 -6.34 -21.74 12.81
N LYS A 400 -6.41 -21.38 14.11
CA LYS A 400 -7.63 -20.81 14.74
C LYS A 400 -7.99 -19.46 14.13
N ALA A 401 -7.02 -18.57 13.94
CA ALA A 401 -7.25 -17.29 13.30
C ALA A 401 -7.76 -17.46 11.86
N LEU A 402 -7.18 -18.35 11.06
CA LEU A 402 -7.63 -18.66 9.71
C LEU A 402 -9.06 -19.21 9.68
N ALA A 403 -9.44 -20.05 10.63
CA ALA A 403 -10.81 -20.54 10.76
C ALA A 403 -11.80 -19.38 11.05
N GLY A 404 -11.42 -18.44 11.91
CA GLY A 404 -12.19 -17.22 12.18
C GLY A 404 -12.24 -16.24 11.01
N LEU A 405 -11.32 -16.35 10.04
CA LEU A 405 -11.20 -15.52 8.85
C LEU A 405 -11.71 -16.24 7.58
N ALA A 406 -12.56 -17.26 7.73
CA ALA A 406 -13.04 -18.06 6.60
C ALA A 406 -13.73 -17.21 5.49
N THR A 407 -14.30 -16.06 5.85
CA THR A 407 -14.93 -15.11 4.94
C THR A 407 -14.04 -13.94 4.55
N ALA A 408 -12.80 -13.85 5.09
CA ALA A 408 -11.86 -12.83 4.67
C ALA A 408 -11.31 -13.18 3.28
N HIS A 409 -11.40 -12.23 2.36
CA HIS A 409 -11.12 -12.49 0.95
C HIS A 409 -9.66 -12.82 0.65
N ARG A 410 -8.71 -12.31 1.44
CA ARG A 410 -7.28 -12.45 1.16
C ARG A 410 -6.47 -12.49 2.45
N VAL A 411 -5.72 -13.55 2.68
CA VAL A 411 -4.84 -13.71 3.85
C VAL A 411 -3.58 -14.47 3.46
N GLN A 412 -2.42 -13.97 3.89
CA GLN A 412 -1.13 -14.68 3.78
C GLN A 412 -0.78 -15.33 5.13
N VAL A 413 -0.07 -16.46 5.09
CA VAL A 413 0.63 -17.05 6.23
C VAL A 413 2.13 -17.09 5.94
N THR A 414 2.95 -16.60 6.87
CA THR A 414 4.39 -16.48 6.68
C THR A 414 5.15 -16.70 8.00
N PRO A 415 6.39 -17.23 8.00
CA PRO A 415 7.10 -17.82 6.86
C PRO A 415 6.73 -19.30 6.64
N TYR A 416 6.89 -19.76 5.41
CA TYR A 416 6.68 -21.17 5.01
C TYR A 416 7.44 -22.15 5.92
N SER A 417 8.69 -21.86 6.23
CA SER A 417 9.55 -22.70 7.06
C SER A 417 8.98 -23.04 8.45
N LYS A 418 8.03 -22.23 8.96
CA LYS A 418 7.38 -22.43 10.27
C LYS A 418 5.95 -22.99 10.17
N MET A 419 5.42 -23.23 8.97
CA MET A 419 4.01 -23.64 8.81
C MET A 419 3.72 -25.05 9.34
N GLY A 420 4.68 -25.98 9.30
CA GLY A 420 4.59 -27.28 9.96
C GLY A 420 3.26 -28.01 9.72
N THR A 421 2.42 -28.12 10.76
CA THR A 421 1.12 -28.80 10.73
C THR A 421 0.04 -28.10 9.88
N LEU A 422 0.21 -26.83 9.50
CA LEU A 422 -0.73 -26.15 8.61
C LEU A 422 -0.68 -26.69 7.18
N LEU A 423 0.40 -27.37 6.81
CA LEU A 423 0.58 -27.98 5.48
C LEU A 423 0.55 -29.52 5.51
N ARG A 424 0.52 -30.15 6.70
CA ARG A 424 0.46 -31.61 6.87
C ARG A 424 -0.94 -32.18 6.93
#